data_49774c5864f0d30b84a8912f1239dca1
#
_entry.id   49774c5864f0d30b84a8912f1239dca1
#
_cell.length_a   1.000
_cell.length_b   1.000
_cell.length_c   1.000
_cell.angle_alpha   90.00
_cell.angle_beta   90.00
_cell.angle_gamma   90.00
#
_symmetry.space_group_name_H-M   'P 1'
#
loop_
_entity.id
_entity.type
_entity.pdbx_description
1 polymer ?
#
loop_
_entity_poly.entity_id
_entity_poly.type
_entity_poly.pdbx_seq_one_letter_code
_entity_poly.pdbx_strand_id
1 'polypeptide(L)'
;KGKIDRDTPIHPKALQQILDTVKDTPQERIVASTMLHSLMKAKYSEENLGHFGLAAKYYCHFTSPIRRYPDLAIHRILKDFLDGKVTGNRISYLAGYVSAASKHSSDCEVNAETAERDVDDLMKTAYMSSFIGQTFEGVVANVTNFGMFVELENSVEGLIRVENMTDDYYEYDEKVNTLTGRRKQKSYTTGDVVNIVVARTDI
;
A
#
# COMPACT_ATOMS: atom_id res chain seq x y z
N LYS A 1 -26.25 8.65 -7.26
CA LYS A 1 -25.50 8.81 -5.99
C LYS A 1 -25.96 7.69 -5.06
N GLY A 2 -25.30 6.52 -5.13
CA GLY A 2 -25.56 5.43 -4.20
C GLY A 2 -24.95 5.79 -2.84
N LYS A 3 -25.74 5.80 -1.79
CA LYS A 3 -25.22 5.82 -0.43
C LYS A 3 -24.63 4.43 -0.16
N ILE A 4 -23.34 4.37 0.11
CA ILE A 4 -22.72 3.16 0.64
C ILE A 4 -23.14 3.09 2.12
N ASP A 5 -23.87 2.03 2.46
CA ASP A 5 -24.21 1.73 3.84
C ASP A 5 -22.93 1.26 4.56
N ARG A 6 -22.53 1.97 5.62
CA ARG A 6 -21.27 1.71 6.34
C ARG A 6 -21.23 0.36 7.05
N ASP A 7 -22.39 -0.24 7.27
CA ASP A 7 -22.52 -1.52 7.99
C ASP A 7 -22.58 -2.74 7.06
N THR A 8 -22.61 -2.54 5.74
CA THR A 8 -22.65 -3.63 4.78
C THR A 8 -21.23 -4.02 4.36
N PRO A 9 -20.81 -5.32 4.49
CA PRO A 9 -19.49 -5.77 4.02
C PRO A 9 -19.33 -5.49 2.52
N ILE A 10 -18.25 -4.79 2.17
CA ILE A 10 -17.95 -4.46 0.79
C ILE A 10 -17.53 -5.76 0.07
N HIS A 11 -18.24 -6.12 -1.00
CA HIS A 11 -17.85 -7.27 -1.82
C HIS A 11 -16.73 -6.87 -2.80
N PRO A 12 -15.71 -7.73 -3.07
CA PRO A 12 -14.61 -7.44 -4.01
C PRO A 12 -15.06 -6.94 -5.38
N LYS A 13 -16.18 -7.46 -5.89
CA LYS A 13 -16.77 -7.00 -7.16
C LYS A 13 -17.19 -5.53 -7.15
N ALA A 14 -17.58 -4.98 -6.01
CA ALA A 14 -17.94 -3.57 -5.92
C ALA A 14 -16.72 -2.66 -6.10
N LEU A 15 -15.56 -3.07 -5.56
CA LEU A 15 -14.30 -2.38 -5.78
C LEU A 15 -13.87 -2.45 -7.24
N GLN A 16 -13.98 -3.62 -7.88
CA GLN A 16 -13.69 -3.77 -9.30
C GLN A 16 -14.57 -2.85 -10.17
N GLN A 17 -15.86 -2.76 -9.86
CA GLN A 17 -16.77 -1.86 -10.58
C GLN A 17 -16.33 -0.38 -10.47
N ILE A 18 -15.84 0.05 -9.30
CA ILE A 18 -15.32 1.41 -9.13
C ILE A 18 -14.08 1.61 -10.01
N LEU A 19 -13.14 0.67 -10.02
CA LEU A 19 -11.96 0.74 -10.88
C LEU A 19 -12.34 0.78 -12.36
N ASP A 20 -13.30 -0.04 -12.77
CA ASP A 20 -13.77 -0.08 -14.16
C ASP A 20 -14.42 1.26 -14.60
N THR A 21 -15.06 2.01 -13.69
CA THR A 21 -15.65 3.33 -14.00
C THR A 21 -14.62 4.43 -14.19
N VAL A 22 -13.44 4.30 -13.59
CA VAL A 22 -12.37 5.30 -13.70
C VAL A 22 -11.24 4.88 -14.64
N LYS A 23 -11.36 3.70 -15.21
CA LYS A 23 -10.38 3.15 -16.16
C LYS A 23 -10.16 4.10 -17.33
N ASP A 24 -8.91 4.24 -17.76
CA ASP A 24 -8.47 5.14 -18.83
C ASP A 24 -8.80 6.63 -18.59
N THR A 25 -9.08 7.02 -17.33
CA THR A 25 -9.25 8.42 -16.93
C THR A 25 -8.03 8.92 -16.15
N PRO A 26 -7.79 10.25 -16.08
CA PRO A 26 -6.71 10.81 -15.26
C PRO A 26 -6.81 10.46 -13.77
N GLN A 27 -8.02 10.09 -13.29
CA GLN A 27 -8.29 9.73 -11.90
C GLN A 27 -8.01 8.25 -11.59
N GLU A 28 -7.80 7.41 -12.58
CA GLU A 28 -7.62 5.96 -12.40
C GLU A 28 -6.53 5.65 -11.38
N ARG A 29 -5.34 6.25 -11.54
CA ARG A 29 -4.19 6.01 -10.67
C ARG A 29 -4.47 6.40 -9.22
N ILE A 30 -5.11 7.54 -9.00
CA ILE A 30 -5.43 8.06 -7.66
C ILE A 30 -6.44 7.15 -6.97
N VAL A 31 -7.51 6.78 -7.67
CA VAL A 31 -8.55 5.92 -7.12
C VAL A 31 -7.98 4.53 -6.82
N ALA A 32 -7.18 3.97 -7.72
CA ALA A 32 -6.54 2.67 -7.52
C ALA A 32 -5.59 2.68 -6.31
N SER A 33 -4.75 3.70 -6.17
CA SER A 33 -3.84 3.88 -5.03
C SER A 33 -4.62 4.05 -3.72
N THR A 34 -5.61 4.92 -3.68
CA THR A 34 -6.45 5.15 -2.49
C THR A 34 -7.16 3.87 -2.06
N MET A 35 -7.70 3.11 -3.02
CA MET A 35 -8.32 1.82 -2.75
C MET A 35 -7.32 0.82 -2.17
N LEU A 36 -6.14 0.70 -2.78
CA LEU A 36 -5.10 -0.22 -2.31
C LEU A 36 -4.68 0.11 -0.87
N HIS A 37 -4.47 1.38 -0.56
CA HIS A 37 -4.12 1.84 0.79
C HIS A 37 -5.26 1.65 1.81
N SER A 38 -6.51 1.58 1.39
CA SER A 38 -7.66 1.32 2.28
C SER A 38 -7.82 -0.16 2.63
N LEU A 39 -7.19 -1.07 1.88
CA LEU A 39 -7.24 -2.50 2.16
C LEU A 39 -6.30 -2.88 3.30
N MET A 40 -6.75 -3.84 4.13
CA MET A 40 -5.86 -4.43 5.14
C MET A 40 -4.77 -5.26 4.47
N LYS A 41 -3.56 -5.19 5.03
CA LYS A 41 -2.47 -6.08 4.61
C LYS A 41 -2.85 -7.55 4.81
N ALA A 42 -2.42 -8.39 3.89
CA ALA A 42 -2.55 -9.83 4.02
C ALA A 42 -1.72 -10.33 5.21
N LYS A 43 -2.22 -11.35 5.90
CA LYS A 43 -1.52 -12.01 7.00
C LYS A 43 -1.70 -13.52 6.90
N TYR A 44 -0.72 -14.25 7.38
CA TYR A 44 -0.86 -15.68 7.59
C TYR A 44 -1.67 -15.94 8.86
N SER A 45 -2.56 -16.90 8.82
CA SER A 45 -3.42 -17.30 9.93
C SER A 45 -3.66 -18.80 9.93
N GLU A 46 -3.86 -19.39 11.10
CA GLU A 46 -4.35 -20.73 11.26
C GLU A 46 -5.83 -20.86 10.85
N GLU A 47 -6.57 -19.77 10.89
CA GLU A 47 -7.96 -19.72 10.47
C GLU A 47 -8.09 -19.47 8.97
N ASN A 48 -9.06 -20.13 8.36
CA ASN A 48 -9.38 -19.86 6.96
C ASN A 48 -10.21 -18.57 6.84
N LEU A 49 -9.54 -17.46 6.59
CA LEU A 49 -10.17 -16.15 6.38
C LEU A 49 -10.53 -15.89 4.90
N GLY A 50 -10.20 -16.84 4.01
CA GLY A 50 -10.31 -16.62 2.56
C GLY A 50 -9.31 -15.60 2.04
N HIS A 51 -9.55 -15.11 0.83
CA HIS A 51 -8.73 -14.05 0.24
C HIS A 51 -9.64 -13.02 -0.44
N PHE A 52 -9.76 -11.84 0.16
CA PHE A 52 -10.67 -10.79 -0.31
C PHE A 52 -10.38 -10.36 -1.75
N GLY A 53 -9.14 -10.01 -2.07
CA GLY A 53 -8.78 -9.50 -3.40
C GLY A 53 -8.93 -10.52 -4.54
N LEU A 54 -8.83 -11.82 -4.23
CA LEU A 54 -9.06 -12.91 -5.18
C LEU A 54 -10.50 -13.44 -5.15
N ALA A 55 -11.34 -12.93 -4.24
CA ALA A 55 -12.67 -13.43 -3.96
C ALA A 55 -12.69 -14.97 -3.73
N ALA A 56 -11.62 -15.52 -3.14
CA ALA A 56 -11.45 -16.95 -2.89
C ALA A 56 -11.90 -17.28 -1.47
N LYS A 57 -12.79 -18.30 -1.36
CA LYS A 57 -13.27 -18.80 -0.06
C LYS A 57 -12.17 -19.56 0.69
N TYR A 58 -11.31 -20.26 -0.03
CA TYR A 58 -10.17 -20.99 0.50
C TYR A 58 -8.92 -20.56 -0.25
N TYR A 59 -7.89 -20.17 0.47
CA TYR A 59 -6.65 -19.73 -0.14
C TYR A 59 -5.47 -20.00 0.79
N CYS A 60 -4.37 -20.43 0.22
CA CYS A 60 -3.09 -20.48 0.90
C CYS A 60 -1.95 -20.26 -0.09
N HIS A 61 -0.84 -19.79 0.39
CA HIS A 61 0.40 -19.80 -0.36
C HIS A 61 0.92 -21.23 -0.49
N PHE A 62 1.30 -21.64 -1.70
CA PHE A 62 1.69 -23.04 -1.96
C PHE A 62 2.88 -23.18 -2.91
N THR A 63 3.08 -22.23 -3.82
CA THR A 63 3.93 -22.43 -5.01
C THR A 63 5.39 -21.96 -4.85
N SER A 64 5.76 -21.39 -3.71
CA SER A 64 7.11 -20.84 -3.49
C SER A 64 7.76 -21.30 -2.18
N PRO A 65 7.89 -22.62 -1.92
CA PRO A 65 8.40 -23.16 -0.65
C PRO A 65 9.90 -22.86 -0.39
N ILE A 66 10.64 -22.43 -1.41
CA ILE A 66 12.06 -22.06 -1.26
C ILE A 66 12.20 -20.75 -0.48
N ARG A 67 11.32 -19.79 -0.72
CA ARG A 67 11.42 -18.43 -0.15
C ARG A 67 10.31 -18.08 0.84
N ARG A 68 9.24 -18.88 0.92
CA ARG A 68 8.13 -18.66 1.84
C ARG A 68 7.93 -19.88 2.73
N TYR A 69 8.19 -19.69 4.01
CA TYR A 69 8.04 -20.77 4.99
C TYR A 69 6.61 -21.32 5.11
N PRO A 70 5.53 -20.51 5.02
CA PRO A 70 4.17 -21.06 5.03
C PRO A 70 3.89 -22.07 3.92
N ASP A 71 4.42 -21.85 2.71
CA ASP A 71 4.30 -22.81 1.60
C ASP A 71 4.95 -24.16 2.00
N LEU A 72 6.16 -24.11 2.54
CA LEU A 72 6.87 -25.31 2.99
C LEU A 72 6.12 -26.02 4.13
N ALA A 73 5.54 -25.26 5.07
CA ALA A 73 4.73 -25.81 6.15
C ALA A 73 3.53 -26.56 5.62
N ILE A 74 2.79 -25.99 4.66
CA ILE A 74 1.64 -26.63 4.01
C ILE A 74 2.05 -27.89 3.25
N HIS A 75 3.18 -27.86 2.51
CA HIS A 75 3.69 -29.05 1.82
C HIS A 75 3.95 -30.21 2.81
N ARG A 76 4.55 -29.92 3.97
CA ARG A 76 4.82 -30.91 5.01
C ARG A 76 3.54 -31.48 5.62
N ILE A 77 2.58 -30.59 5.94
CA ILE A 77 1.28 -31.01 6.50
C ILE A 77 0.49 -31.85 5.49
N LEU A 78 0.47 -31.41 4.22
CA LEU A 78 -0.19 -32.16 3.15
C LEU A 78 0.43 -33.55 2.96
N LYS A 79 1.75 -33.66 3.00
CA LYS A 79 2.44 -34.96 2.95
C LYS A 79 2.06 -35.84 4.14
N ASP A 80 2.08 -35.31 5.36
CA ASP A 80 1.66 -36.04 6.55
C ASP A 80 0.18 -36.49 6.42
N PHE A 81 -0.69 -35.68 5.84
CA PHE A 81 -2.10 -36.03 5.59
C PHE A 81 -2.23 -37.17 4.58
N LEU A 82 -1.54 -37.10 3.44
CA LEU A 82 -1.54 -38.12 2.40
C LEU A 82 -0.96 -39.47 2.90
N ASP A 83 0.03 -39.40 3.80
CA ASP A 83 0.62 -40.57 4.46
C ASP A 83 -0.25 -41.15 5.60
N GLY A 84 -1.43 -40.54 5.88
CA GLY A 84 -2.33 -40.97 6.96
C GLY A 84 -1.81 -40.69 8.37
N LYS A 85 -0.82 -39.82 8.52
CA LYS A 85 -0.15 -39.48 9.80
C LYS A 85 -0.89 -38.42 10.63
N VAL A 86 -1.87 -37.72 10.04
CA VAL A 86 -2.61 -36.64 10.71
C VAL A 86 -3.75 -37.21 11.52
N THR A 87 -3.45 -37.68 12.72
CA THR A 87 -4.41 -38.30 13.64
C THR A 87 -4.26 -37.73 15.06
N GLY A 88 -5.30 -37.80 15.87
CA GLY A 88 -5.28 -37.51 17.33
C GLY A 88 -4.27 -36.45 17.79
N ASN A 89 -3.25 -36.92 18.51
CA ASN A 89 -2.18 -36.01 19.06
C ASN A 89 -1.45 -35.21 17.99
N ARG A 90 -1.34 -35.74 16.76
CA ARG A 90 -0.69 -35.00 15.66
C ARG A 90 -1.50 -33.79 15.26
N ILE A 91 -2.83 -33.85 15.28
CA ILE A 91 -3.71 -32.69 15.00
C ILE A 91 -3.48 -31.58 16.02
N SER A 92 -3.46 -31.92 17.32
CA SER A 92 -3.21 -30.93 18.38
C SER A 92 -1.82 -30.28 18.26
N TYR A 93 -0.81 -31.09 17.95
CA TYR A 93 0.54 -30.57 17.70
C TYR A 93 0.55 -29.60 16.49
N LEU A 94 -0.07 -30.00 15.37
CA LEU A 94 -0.12 -29.19 14.15
C LEU A 94 -0.89 -27.89 14.36
N ALA A 95 -1.95 -27.86 15.14
CA ALA A 95 -2.68 -26.64 15.47
C ALA A 95 -1.77 -25.60 16.16
N GLY A 96 -1.03 -26.01 17.21
CA GLY A 96 -0.07 -25.13 17.87
C GLY A 96 1.08 -24.70 16.97
N TYR A 97 1.60 -25.63 16.16
CA TYR A 97 2.67 -25.33 15.19
C TYR A 97 2.22 -24.31 14.14
N VAL A 98 1.04 -24.47 13.56
CA VAL A 98 0.51 -23.58 12.51
C VAL A 98 0.24 -22.17 13.09
N SER A 99 -0.32 -22.10 14.30
CA SER A 99 -0.55 -20.82 14.97
C SER A 99 0.76 -20.05 15.20
N ALA A 100 1.79 -20.70 15.72
CA ALA A 100 3.10 -20.08 15.92
C ALA A 100 3.79 -19.71 14.60
N ALA A 101 3.74 -20.61 13.60
CA ALA A 101 4.36 -20.40 12.30
C ALA A 101 3.70 -19.26 11.52
N SER A 102 2.37 -19.16 11.54
CA SER A 102 1.66 -18.09 10.84
C SER A 102 1.93 -16.72 11.43
N LYS A 103 1.95 -16.60 12.77
CA LYS A 103 2.32 -15.36 13.44
C LYS A 103 3.74 -14.93 13.08
N HIS A 104 4.71 -15.82 13.28
CA HIS A 104 6.12 -15.52 12.97
C HIS A 104 6.33 -15.19 11.49
N SER A 105 5.67 -15.90 10.58
CA SER A 105 5.77 -15.61 9.14
C SER A 105 5.18 -14.26 8.77
N SER A 106 4.08 -13.84 9.41
CA SER A 106 3.51 -12.51 9.20
C SER A 106 4.45 -11.40 9.68
N ASP A 107 5.07 -11.57 10.84
CA ASP A 107 6.04 -10.62 11.38
C ASP A 107 7.28 -10.52 10.47
N CYS A 108 7.78 -11.64 9.98
CA CYS A 108 8.92 -11.69 9.03
C CYS A 108 8.57 -11.03 7.69
N GLU A 109 7.36 -11.24 7.17
CA GLU A 109 6.91 -10.61 5.92
C GLU A 109 6.88 -9.09 6.03
N VAL A 110 6.33 -8.55 7.14
CA VAL A 110 6.33 -7.10 7.40
C VAL A 110 7.76 -6.55 7.48
N ASN A 111 8.66 -7.26 8.13
CA ASN A 111 10.07 -6.84 8.23
C ASN A 111 10.77 -6.86 6.87
N ALA A 112 10.52 -7.89 6.05
CA ALA A 112 11.09 -8.00 4.71
C ALA A 112 10.58 -6.89 3.79
N GLU A 113 9.27 -6.64 3.79
CA GLU A 113 8.62 -5.55 3.03
C GLU A 113 9.18 -4.17 3.44
N THR A 114 9.37 -3.96 4.74
CA THR A 114 9.93 -2.71 5.26
C THR A 114 11.38 -2.53 4.78
N ALA A 115 12.21 -3.58 4.90
CA ALA A 115 13.59 -3.52 4.45
C ALA A 115 13.71 -3.30 2.92
N GLU A 116 12.84 -3.92 2.13
CA GLU A 116 12.80 -3.71 0.67
C GLU A 116 12.46 -2.25 0.35
N ARG A 117 11.44 -1.69 1.01
CA ARG A 117 11.06 -0.30 0.83
C ARG A 117 12.17 0.68 1.23
N ASP A 118 12.81 0.44 2.38
CA ASP A 118 13.90 1.30 2.87
C ASP A 118 15.09 1.31 1.89
N VAL A 119 15.40 0.16 1.27
CA VAL A 119 16.44 0.07 0.22
C VAL A 119 16.00 0.82 -1.04
N ASP A 120 14.76 0.67 -1.48
CA ASP A 120 14.20 1.40 -2.62
C ASP A 120 14.28 2.91 -2.41
N ASP A 121 13.87 3.39 -1.23
CA ASP A 121 13.90 4.81 -0.88
C ASP A 121 15.34 5.34 -0.84
N LEU A 122 16.28 4.57 -0.30
CA LEU A 122 17.71 4.88 -0.33
C LEU A 122 18.22 5.03 -1.76
N MET A 123 17.89 4.08 -2.63
CA MET A 123 18.34 4.10 -4.04
C MET A 123 17.71 5.25 -4.83
N LYS A 124 16.42 5.53 -4.62
CA LYS A 124 15.72 6.69 -5.21
C LYS A 124 16.35 8.01 -4.77
N THR A 125 16.64 8.14 -3.47
CA THR A 125 17.30 9.31 -2.90
C THR A 125 18.70 9.52 -3.47
N ALA A 126 19.50 8.45 -3.56
CA ALA A 126 20.83 8.50 -4.15
C ALA A 126 20.77 8.86 -5.65
N TYR A 127 19.83 8.31 -6.39
CA TYR A 127 19.61 8.67 -7.80
C TYR A 127 19.26 10.15 -7.96
N MET A 128 18.31 10.65 -7.18
CA MET A 128 17.84 12.03 -7.24
C MET A 128 18.89 13.05 -6.78
N SER A 129 19.91 12.63 -6.05
CA SER A 129 21.00 13.53 -5.63
C SER A 129 21.74 14.18 -6.81
N SER A 130 21.79 13.51 -7.96
CA SER A 130 22.39 13.99 -9.19
C SER A 130 21.55 15.07 -9.89
N PHE A 131 20.33 15.29 -9.44
CA PHE A 131 19.36 16.22 -10.05
C PHE A 131 19.03 17.43 -9.18
N ILE A 132 19.79 17.65 -8.11
CA ILE A 132 19.60 18.82 -7.23
C ILE A 132 19.73 20.11 -8.06
N GLY A 133 18.75 21.01 -7.90
CA GLY A 133 18.62 22.25 -8.65
C GLY A 133 17.86 22.14 -9.98
N GLN A 134 17.53 20.95 -10.42
CA GLN A 134 16.75 20.75 -11.67
C GLN A 134 15.25 20.83 -11.41
N THR A 135 14.52 21.23 -12.43
CA THR A 135 13.06 21.36 -12.43
C THR A 135 12.42 20.13 -13.06
N PHE A 136 11.40 19.61 -12.44
CA PHE A 136 10.59 18.50 -12.93
C PHE A 136 9.10 18.82 -12.85
N GLU A 137 8.34 18.28 -13.77
CA GLU A 137 6.90 18.18 -13.66
C GLU A 137 6.55 16.95 -12.82
N GLY A 138 5.60 17.10 -11.90
CA GLY A 138 5.12 16.01 -11.06
C GLY A 138 3.65 16.17 -10.76
N VAL A 139 3.06 15.11 -10.19
CA VAL A 139 1.65 15.05 -9.80
C VAL A 139 1.55 15.02 -8.28
N VAL A 140 0.67 15.84 -7.71
CA VAL A 140 0.40 15.83 -6.28
C VAL A 140 -0.23 14.48 -5.90
N ALA A 141 0.54 13.64 -5.20
CA ALA A 141 0.12 12.31 -4.77
C ALA A 141 -0.74 12.38 -3.49
N ASN A 142 -0.36 13.28 -2.57
CA ASN A 142 -1.10 13.46 -1.31
C ASN A 142 -0.91 14.89 -0.77
N VAL A 143 -1.91 15.35 -0.01
CA VAL A 143 -1.89 16.66 0.64
C VAL A 143 -2.11 16.51 2.14
N THR A 144 -1.30 17.19 2.94
CA THR A 144 -1.31 17.14 4.40
C THR A 144 -1.23 18.56 4.99
N ASN A 145 -1.41 18.67 6.30
CA ASN A 145 -1.31 19.94 7.01
C ASN A 145 0.11 20.54 7.01
N PHE A 146 1.15 19.73 6.80
CA PHE A 146 2.56 20.18 6.77
C PHE A 146 3.14 20.32 5.36
N GLY A 147 2.40 19.90 4.33
CA GLY A 147 2.85 20.01 2.95
C GLY A 147 2.12 19.10 1.99
N MET A 148 2.66 18.99 0.79
CA MET A 148 2.16 18.09 -0.24
C MET A 148 3.28 17.16 -0.71
N PHE A 149 2.91 15.92 -0.98
CA PHE A 149 3.76 14.92 -1.62
C PHE A 149 3.55 14.98 -3.12
N VAL A 150 4.64 15.09 -3.86
CA VAL A 150 4.63 15.16 -5.33
C VAL A 150 5.39 13.97 -5.88
N GLU A 151 4.74 13.20 -6.72
CA GLU A 151 5.31 12.07 -7.43
C GLU A 151 5.75 12.49 -8.83
N LEU A 152 6.98 12.17 -9.18
CA LEU A 152 7.55 12.38 -10.51
C LEU A 152 7.22 11.23 -11.46
N GLU A 153 7.45 11.40 -12.76
CA GLU A 153 7.22 10.37 -13.77
C GLU A 153 8.01 9.08 -13.50
N ASN A 154 9.20 9.19 -12.90
CA ASN A 154 10.05 8.07 -12.50
C ASN A 154 9.63 7.40 -11.17
N SER A 155 8.44 7.71 -10.66
CA SER A 155 7.90 7.18 -9.39
C SER A 155 8.71 7.54 -8.14
N VAL A 156 9.53 8.57 -8.21
CA VAL A 156 10.13 9.17 -7.03
C VAL A 156 9.15 10.18 -6.43
N GLU A 157 8.90 10.06 -5.13
CA GLU A 157 8.05 10.99 -4.40
C GLU A 157 8.90 11.93 -3.54
N GLY A 158 8.54 13.20 -3.50
CA GLY A 158 9.19 14.21 -2.68
C GLY A 158 8.18 15.08 -1.92
N LEU A 159 8.58 15.56 -0.74
CA LEU A 159 7.77 16.45 0.09
C LEU A 159 8.07 17.90 -0.19
N ILE A 160 7.03 18.67 -0.52
CA ILE A 160 7.05 20.14 -0.52
C ILE A 160 6.39 20.61 0.77
N ARG A 161 7.17 21.13 1.71
CA ARG A 161 6.66 21.66 2.97
C ARG A 161 5.94 22.98 2.78
N VAL A 162 4.87 23.23 3.50
CA VAL A 162 4.13 24.50 3.47
C VAL A 162 5.05 25.70 3.79
N GLU A 163 5.99 25.53 4.71
CA GLU A 163 6.97 26.56 5.07
C GLU A 163 7.88 26.97 3.92
N ASN A 164 8.06 26.13 2.91
CA ASN A 164 8.86 26.40 1.71
C ASN A 164 8.03 26.99 0.56
N MET A 165 6.72 27.05 0.70
CA MET A 165 5.80 27.63 -0.29
C MET A 165 5.67 29.14 -0.02
N THR A 166 6.66 29.91 -0.47
CA THR A 166 6.83 31.32 -0.12
C THR A 166 5.93 32.32 -0.88
N ASP A 167 5.16 31.81 -1.84
CA ASP A 167 4.29 32.60 -2.70
C ASP A 167 2.97 33.03 -2.05
N ASP A 168 2.52 32.31 -1.01
CA ASP A 168 1.32 32.59 -0.22
C ASP A 168 1.37 31.91 1.15
N TYR A 169 0.37 32.16 2.00
CA TYR A 169 0.10 31.41 3.23
C TYR A 169 -0.94 30.35 2.94
N TYR A 170 -0.56 29.08 3.06
CA TYR A 170 -1.42 27.95 2.76
C TYR A 170 -2.09 27.39 3.99
N GLU A 171 -3.39 27.17 3.91
CA GLU A 171 -4.21 26.51 4.93
C GLU A 171 -4.68 25.16 4.39
N TYR A 172 -4.62 24.15 5.26
CA TYR A 172 -5.08 22.81 4.95
C TYR A 172 -6.52 22.62 5.38
N ASP A 173 -7.37 22.17 4.45
CA ASP A 173 -8.74 21.73 4.72
C ASP A 173 -8.78 20.19 4.71
N GLU A 174 -8.91 19.59 5.91
CA GLU A 174 -8.97 18.15 6.10
C GLU A 174 -10.19 17.49 5.43
N LYS A 175 -11.31 18.22 5.27
CA LYS A 175 -12.54 17.66 4.70
C LYS A 175 -12.43 17.37 3.21
N VAL A 176 -11.65 18.15 2.52
CA VAL A 176 -11.44 18.08 1.06
C VAL A 176 -10.00 17.76 0.68
N ASN A 177 -9.11 17.54 1.66
CA ASN A 177 -7.68 17.25 1.46
C ASN A 177 -7.01 18.25 0.51
N THR A 178 -7.16 19.55 0.80
CA THR A 178 -6.67 20.61 -0.08
C THR A 178 -5.87 21.64 0.70
N LEU A 179 -4.76 22.10 0.13
CA LEU A 179 -4.03 23.29 0.59
C LEU A 179 -4.50 24.50 -0.21
N THR A 180 -5.00 25.53 0.47
CA THR A 180 -5.51 26.75 -0.19
C THR A 180 -4.75 27.96 0.30
N GLY A 181 -4.22 28.76 -0.63
CA GLY A 181 -3.53 30.02 -0.35
C GLY A 181 -4.52 31.11 0.06
N ARG A 182 -4.21 31.84 1.14
CA ARG A 182 -5.10 32.87 1.70
C ARG A 182 -5.26 34.10 0.79
N ARG A 183 -4.20 34.51 0.09
CA ARG A 183 -4.18 35.71 -0.72
C ARG A 183 -4.56 35.46 -2.17
N LYS A 184 -3.86 34.51 -2.79
CA LYS A 184 -4.01 34.20 -4.23
C LYS A 184 -5.11 33.23 -4.52
N GLN A 185 -5.70 32.62 -3.48
CA GLN A 185 -6.73 31.57 -3.60
C GLN A 185 -6.30 30.39 -4.48
N LYS A 186 -4.99 30.20 -4.65
CA LYS A 186 -4.46 29.05 -5.36
C LYS A 186 -4.61 27.83 -4.46
N SER A 187 -5.18 26.78 -4.98
CA SER A 187 -5.38 25.52 -4.26
C SER A 187 -4.56 24.41 -4.89
N TYR A 188 -4.14 23.46 -4.04
CA TYR A 188 -3.49 22.22 -4.44
C TYR A 188 -4.24 21.06 -3.85
N THR A 189 -4.59 20.11 -4.71
CA THR A 189 -5.27 18.86 -4.34
C THR A 189 -4.59 17.67 -5.01
N THR A 190 -4.88 16.49 -4.51
CA THR A 190 -4.38 15.25 -5.10
C THR A 190 -4.75 15.15 -6.57
N GLY A 191 -3.77 14.90 -7.43
CA GLY A 191 -3.93 14.82 -8.89
C GLY A 191 -3.55 16.09 -9.65
N ASP A 192 -3.26 17.19 -8.97
CA ASP A 192 -2.80 18.40 -9.63
C ASP A 192 -1.38 18.23 -10.20
N VAL A 193 -1.17 18.75 -11.38
CA VAL A 193 0.17 18.82 -12.01
C VAL A 193 0.90 20.06 -11.54
N VAL A 194 2.12 19.88 -11.07
CA VAL A 194 2.96 20.95 -10.54
C VAL A 194 4.38 20.87 -11.07
N ASN A 195 5.04 22.03 -11.20
CA ASN A 195 6.47 22.09 -11.46
C ASN A 195 7.21 22.28 -10.14
N ILE A 196 8.19 21.42 -9.89
CA ILE A 196 9.00 21.42 -8.65
C ILE A 196 10.48 21.53 -8.98
N VAL A 197 11.25 22.02 -8.02
CA VAL A 197 12.72 21.98 -8.07
C VAL A 197 13.21 21.03 -6.99
N VAL A 198 14.13 20.14 -7.34
CA VAL A 198 14.78 19.25 -6.36
C VAL A 198 15.73 20.11 -5.53
N ALA A 199 15.35 20.42 -4.30
CA ALA A 199 16.14 21.30 -3.41
C ALA A 199 17.23 20.51 -2.67
N ARG A 200 16.89 19.33 -2.18
CA ARG A 200 17.80 18.39 -1.52
C ARG A 200 17.22 16.98 -1.55
N THR A 201 18.08 16.02 -1.31
CA THR A 201 17.69 14.62 -1.15
C THR A 201 18.09 14.16 0.26
N ASP A 202 17.14 13.56 0.97
CA ASP A 202 17.30 13.10 2.35
C ASP A 202 16.29 11.97 2.59
N ILE A 203 16.65 10.98 3.40
CA ILE A 203 15.77 9.84 3.73
C ILE A 203 15.05 10.14 5.02
#